data_0fd8e8add7dcd168e76af94802e7b89f
#
_entry.id   0fd8e8add7dcd168e76af94802e7b89f
#
_cell.length_a   1.000
_cell.length_b   1.000
_cell.length_c   1.000
_cell.angle_alpha   90.00
_cell.angle_beta   90.00
_cell.angle_gamma   90.00
#
_symmetry.space_group_name_H-M   'P 1'
#
loop_
_entity.id
_entity.type
_entity.pdbx_description
1 polymer ?
#
loop_
_entity_poly.entity_id
_entity_poly.type
_entity_poly.pdbx_seq_one_letter_code
_entity_poly.pdbx_strand_id
1 'polypeptide(L)'
;AACLQRQQVTGALLMHAYDQAEVVTGAGTLAAEIEADAGLPGRVLVSVGGGGLIAGIAAWWAGRVRVEALEPVGSPTLHAALAAGGPVDVEVGGVAADALGARRIGSIAWQVCQRHVAGAHLVADADILAAQQLLWRELRLAVEPAAALGLAALRAGLVRPRPDEPVA
;
A
#
# COMPACT_ATOMS: atom_id res chain seq x y z
N ALA A 1 17.77 2.30 16.55
CA ALA A 1 18.96 2.68 17.33
C ALA A 1 20.16 3.02 16.43
N ALA A 2 20.63 2.08 15.58
CA ALA A 2 21.85 2.29 14.76
C ALA A 2 21.76 3.49 13.78
N CYS A 3 20.63 3.68 13.10
CA CYS A 3 20.43 4.82 12.18
C CYS A 3 20.55 6.17 12.90
N LEU A 4 19.89 6.32 14.05
CA LEU A 4 19.96 7.56 14.85
C LEU A 4 21.37 7.84 15.36
N GLN A 5 22.09 6.81 15.80
CA GLN A 5 23.48 6.93 16.19
C GLN A 5 24.37 7.36 15.01
N ARG A 6 24.16 6.77 13.84
CA ARG A 6 24.89 7.14 12.60
C ARG A 6 24.62 8.58 12.23
N GLN A 7 23.37 9.03 12.27
CA GLN A 7 23.01 10.43 12.02
C GLN A 7 23.74 11.38 12.99
N GLN A 8 23.74 11.09 14.29
CA GLN A 8 24.40 11.92 15.29
C GLN A 8 25.91 12.06 15.06
N VAL A 9 26.57 10.96 14.66
CA VAL A 9 28.02 10.94 14.46
C VAL A 9 28.43 11.57 13.12
N THR A 10 27.63 11.42 12.07
CA THR A 10 28.04 11.79 10.70
C THR A 10 27.32 13.00 10.15
N GLY A 11 26.25 13.48 10.79
CA GLY A 11 25.35 14.49 10.22
C GLY A 11 24.53 14.00 9.03
N ALA A 12 24.49 12.67 8.77
CA ALA A 12 23.73 12.10 7.66
C ALA A 12 22.22 12.40 7.80
N LEU A 13 21.55 12.65 6.68
CA LEU A 13 20.11 12.83 6.66
C LEU A 13 19.41 11.51 6.98
N LEU A 14 18.51 11.53 7.96
CA LEU A 14 17.65 10.39 8.26
C LEU A 14 16.43 10.42 7.34
N MET A 15 16.27 9.36 6.55
CA MET A 15 15.07 9.12 5.75
C MET A 15 14.27 8.00 6.39
N HIS A 16 13.07 8.30 6.87
CA HIS A 16 12.16 7.26 7.38
C HIS A 16 11.55 6.50 6.21
N ALA A 17 11.36 5.20 6.37
CA ALA A 17 10.90 4.35 5.27
C ALA A 17 9.49 4.72 4.73
N TYR A 18 8.61 5.28 5.57
CA TYR A 18 7.22 5.58 5.19
C TYR A 18 6.53 6.69 6.00
N ASP A 19 7.04 7.07 7.19
CA ASP A 19 6.37 8.03 8.08
C ASP A 19 7.18 9.33 8.21
N GLN A 20 7.35 9.99 7.08
CA GLN A 20 8.01 11.29 6.93
C GLN A 20 7.35 12.05 5.79
N ALA A 21 7.09 13.34 5.97
CA ALA A 21 6.31 14.14 5.03
C ALA A 21 6.91 14.14 3.61
N GLU A 22 8.23 14.28 3.50
CA GLU A 22 8.94 14.29 2.22
C GLU A 22 8.81 12.94 1.49
N VAL A 23 8.88 11.83 2.24
CA VAL A 23 8.73 10.48 1.68
C VAL A 23 7.31 10.25 1.19
N VAL A 24 6.31 10.63 1.98
CA VAL A 24 4.89 10.52 1.59
C VAL A 24 4.58 11.43 0.38
N THR A 25 5.11 12.66 0.37
CA THR A 25 4.92 13.58 -0.77
C THR A 25 5.58 13.01 -2.04
N GLY A 26 6.81 12.49 -1.93
CA GLY A 26 7.49 11.82 -3.04
C GLY A 26 6.69 10.62 -3.58
N ALA A 27 6.12 9.79 -2.69
CA ALA A 27 5.27 8.67 -3.10
C ALA A 27 3.99 9.13 -3.84
N GLY A 28 3.48 10.33 -3.53
CA GLY A 28 2.32 10.91 -4.21
C GLY A 28 2.58 11.27 -5.68
N THR A 29 3.84 11.47 -6.10
CA THR A 29 4.17 11.76 -7.51
C THR A 29 3.77 10.61 -8.45
N LEU A 30 3.73 9.37 -7.96
CA LEU A 30 3.23 8.23 -8.72
C LEU A 30 1.78 8.45 -9.18
N ALA A 31 0.93 8.97 -8.31
CA ALA A 31 -0.47 9.27 -8.68
C ALA A 31 -0.56 10.40 -9.72
N ALA A 32 0.32 11.41 -9.62
CA ALA A 32 0.42 12.47 -10.61
C ALA A 32 0.84 11.94 -11.98
N GLU A 33 1.82 11.03 -12.02
CA GLU A 33 2.29 10.39 -13.25
C GLU A 33 1.20 9.50 -13.87
N ILE A 34 0.51 8.68 -13.07
CA ILE A 34 -0.61 7.87 -13.56
C ILE A 34 -1.70 8.77 -14.18
N GLU A 35 -2.06 9.88 -13.52
CA GLU A 35 -3.07 10.80 -14.02
C GLU A 35 -2.62 11.48 -15.32
N ALA A 36 -1.34 11.81 -15.46
CA ALA A 36 -0.78 12.44 -16.66
C ALA A 36 -0.71 11.46 -17.86
N ASP A 37 -0.32 10.21 -17.61
CA ASP A 37 -0.04 9.24 -18.66
C ASP A 37 -1.28 8.45 -19.11
N ALA A 38 -2.18 8.13 -18.17
CA ALA A 38 -3.33 7.27 -18.39
C ALA A 38 -4.70 7.94 -18.15
N GLY A 39 -4.70 9.18 -17.67
CA GLY A 39 -5.91 9.86 -17.24
C GLY A 39 -6.33 9.47 -15.81
N LEU A 40 -7.44 10.03 -15.35
CA LEU A 40 -7.94 9.80 -14.00
C LEU A 40 -8.57 8.40 -13.90
N PRO A 41 -8.04 7.47 -13.11
CA PRO A 41 -8.66 6.16 -12.91
C PRO A 41 -9.94 6.29 -12.07
N GLY A 42 -10.87 5.36 -12.23
CA GLY A 42 -12.04 5.26 -11.35
C GLY A 42 -11.66 4.68 -9.97
N ARG A 43 -10.65 3.79 -9.97
CA ARG A 43 -10.18 3.08 -8.78
C ARG A 43 -8.68 2.82 -8.86
N VAL A 44 -8.02 2.84 -7.70
CA VAL A 44 -6.63 2.38 -7.57
C VAL A 44 -6.51 1.39 -6.42
N LEU A 45 -5.73 0.33 -6.65
CA LEU A 45 -5.45 -0.73 -5.69
C LEU A 45 -4.01 -0.58 -5.19
N VAL A 46 -3.82 -0.34 -3.91
CA VAL A 46 -2.51 -0.03 -3.35
C VAL A 46 -2.15 -1.02 -2.25
N SER A 47 -1.03 -1.71 -2.40
CA SER A 47 -0.46 -2.57 -1.37
C SER A 47 0.05 -1.75 -0.20
N VAL A 48 -0.28 -2.18 1.04
CA VAL A 48 0.01 -1.41 2.25
C VAL A 48 0.85 -2.22 3.23
N GLY A 49 1.95 -1.62 3.65
CA GLY A 49 2.74 -2.00 4.82
C GLY A 49 2.69 -0.86 5.84
N GLY A 50 3.69 0.03 5.85
CA GLY A 50 3.71 1.23 6.70
C GLY A 50 2.82 2.38 6.23
N GLY A 51 2.25 2.30 5.03
CA GLY A 51 1.24 3.22 4.50
C GLY A 51 1.77 4.47 3.79
N GLY A 52 3.08 4.67 3.65
CA GLY A 52 3.63 5.86 2.99
C GLY A 52 3.17 6.01 1.54
N LEU A 53 3.18 4.92 0.77
CA LEU A 53 2.75 4.91 -0.63
C LEU A 53 1.27 5.28 -0.77
N ILE A 54 0.39 4.57 -0.07
CA ILE A 54 -1.05 4.83 -0.16
C ILE A 54 -1.43 6.22 0.36
N ALA A 55 -0.73 6.73 1.37
CA ALA A 55 -0.95 8.07 1.87
C ALA A 55 -0.62 9.14 0.82
N GLY A 56 0.52 9.02 0.13
CA GLY A 56 0.89 9.93 -0.94
C GLY A 56 -0.12 9.91 -2.09
N ILE A 57 -0.48 8.71 -2.57
CA ILE A 57 -1.47 8.50 -3.63
C ILE A 57 -2.85 9.06 -3.23
N ALA A 58 -3.32 8.73 -2.03
CA ALA A 58 -4.62 9.18 -1.55
C ALA A 58 -4.68 10.70 -1.32
N ALA A 59 -3.58 11.30 -0.85
CA ALA A 59 -3.48 12.74 -0.69
C ALA A 59 -3.52 13.49 -2.02
N TRP A 60 -2.85 12.98 -3.07
CA TRP A 60 -2.88 13.57 -4.40
C TRP A 60 -4.30 13.66 -4.96
N TRP A 61 -5.02 12.57 -4.92
CA TRP A 61 -6.36 12.54 -5.48
C TRP A 61 -7.44 13.11 -4.56
N ALA A 62 -7.21 13.14 -3.24
CA ALA A 62 -8.09 13.77 -2.25
C ALA A 62 -9.59 13.44 -2.44
N GLY A 63 -9.90 12.18 -2.70
CA GLY A 63 -11.26 11.67 -2.92
C GLY A 63 -11.76 11.71 -4.37
N ARG A 64 -10.99 12.24 -5.33
CA ARG A 64 -11.34 12.19 -6.78
C ARG A 64 -11.29 10.78 -7.36
N VAL A 65 -10.49 9.91 -6.78
CA VAL A 65 -10.30 8.51 -7.17
C VAL A 65 -10.61 7.61 -5.96
N ARG A 66 -11.24 6.48 -6.21
CA ARG A 66 -11.49 5.48 -5.18
C ARG A 66 -10.22 4.71 -4.86
N VAL A 67 -9.54 5.05 -3.77
CA VAL A 67 -8.32 4.39 -3.30
C VAL A 67 -8.69 3.24 -2.37
N GLU A 68 -8.25 2.02 -2.72
CA GLU A 68 -8.47 0.80 -1.93
C GLU A 68 -7.13 0.28 -1.41
N ALA A 69 -7.05 0.04 -0.12
CA ALA A 69 -5.88 -0.57 0.51
C ALA A 69 -5.94 -2.09 0.42
N LEU A 70 -4.82 -2.70 0.08
CA LEU A 70 -4.66 -4.15 0.06
C LEU A 70 -3.55 -4.55 1.02
N GLU A 71 -3.86 -5.46 1.94
CA GLU A 71 -2.90 -5.93 2.94
C GLU A 71 -2.92 -7.47 2.98
N PRO A 72 -1.77 -8.11 3.18
CA PRO A 72 -1.76 -9.55 3.48
C PRO A 72 -2.41 -9.79 4.85
N VAL A 73 -3.13 -10.88 5.00
CA VAL A 73 -3.75 -11.28 6.28
C VAL A 73 -2.73 -11.28 7.43
N GLY A 74 -1.47 -11.64 7.13
CA GLY A 74 -0.39 -11.71 8.10
C GLY A 74 0.20 -10.38 8.55
N SER A 75 -0.17 -9.23 7.93
CA SER A 75 0.40 -7.90 8.24
C SER A 75 -0.64 -6.78 8.03
N PRO A 76 -1.76 -6.77 8.78
CA PRO A 76 -2.94 -5.94 8.51
C PRO A 76 -2.88 -4.57 9.23
N THR A 77 -1.89 -3.72 8.94
CA THR A 77 -1.62 -2.48 9.71
C THR A 77 -2.73 -1.45 9.62
N LEU A 78 -3.18 -1.12 8.40
CA LEU A 78 -4.25 -0.14 8.17
C LEU A 78 -5.61 -0.72 8.54
N HIS A 79 -5.88 -1.97 8.19
CA HIS A 79 -7.13 -2.65 8.55
C HIS A 79 -7.33 -2.68 10.07
N ALA A 80 -6.30 -3.06 10.83
CA ALA A 80 -6.34 -3.04 12.29
C ALA A 80 -6.50 -1.64 12.86
N ALA A 81 -5.82 -0.64 12.26
CA ALA A 81 -5.95 0.75 12.69
C ALA A 81 -7.36 1.30 12.46
N LEU A 82 -7.99 0.99 11.32
CA LEU A 82 -9.38 1.37 11.02
C LEU A 82 -10.36 0.73 12.01
N ALA A 83 -10.16 -0.55 12.35
CA ALA A 83 -10.99 -1.25 13.33
C ALA A 83 -10.82 -0.70 14.75
N ALA A 84 -9.61 -0.29 15.12
CA ALA A 84 -9.30 0.24 16.45
C ALA A 84 -9.56 1.76 16.61
N GLY A 85 -9.82 2.47 15.51
CA GLY A 85 -9.97 3.93 15.51
C GLY A 85 -8.63 4.68 15.67
N GLY A 86 -7.49 4.02 15.45
CA GLY A 86 -6.15 4.61 15.54
C GLY A 86 -5.04 3.59 15.29
N PRO A 87 -3.79 4.06 15.10
CA PRO A 87 -2.65 3.18 14.89
C PRO A 87 -2.43 2.20 16.04
N VAL A 88 -2.38 0.92 15.75
CA VAL A 88 -2.10 -0.19 16.69
C VAL A 88 -0.97 -1.05 16.16
N ASP A 89 -0.28 -1.75 17.06
CA ASP A 89 0.74 -2.71 16.65
C ASP A 89 0.09 -4.02 16.21
N VAL A 90 0.62 -4.60 15.14
CA VAL A 90 0.19 -5.89 14.61
C VAL A 90 1.36 -6.86 14.58
N GLU A 91 1.06 -8.15 14.56
CA GLU A 91 2.03 -9.16 14.20
C GLU A 91 2.32 -9.10 12.71
N VAL A 92 3.53 -9.51 12.34
CA VAL A 92 4.00 -9.51 10.95
C VAL A 92 4.39 -10.90 10.55
N GLY A 93 3.79 -11.39 9.47
CA GLY A 93 4.06 -12.71 8.93
C GLY A 93 3.51 -12.87 7.51
N GLY A 94 3.60 -14.08 6.97
CA GLY A 94 3.12 -14.40 5.64
C GLY A 94 4.10 -14.11 4.52
N VAL A 95 3.69 -14.41 3.30
CA VAL A 95 4.56 -14.41 2.10
C VAL A 95 5.01 -13.01 1.66
N ALA A 96 4.30 -11.96 2.07
CA ALA A 96 4.62 -10.58 1.71
C ALA A 96 5.33 -9.81 2.85
N ALA A 97 5.74 -10.48 3.94
CA ALA A 97 6.32 -9.84 5.11
C ALA A 97 7.61 -9.06 4.82
N ASP A 98 8.42 -9.49 3.85
CA ASP A 98 9.66 -8.80 3.48
C ASP A 98 9.42 -7.39 2.91
N ALA A 99 8.33 -7.22 2.15
CA ALA A 99 7.99 -5.95 1.51
C ALA A 99 6.94 -5.13 2.30
N LEU A 100 6.00 -5.81 2.97
CA LEU A 100 4.87 -5.19 3.68
C LEU A 100 4.91 -5.45 5.19
N GLY A 101 6.09 -5.68 5.75
CA GLY A 101 6.30 -6.09 7.14
C GLY A 101 6.36 -4.96 8.16
N ALA A 102 5.67 -3.86 7.97
CA ALA A 102 5.51 -2.86 9.01
C ALA A 102 4.67 -3.41 10.17
N ARG A 103 5.06 -3.10 11.42
CA ARG A 103 4.31 -3.50 12.60
C ARG A 103 3.21 -2.53 12.98
N ARG A 104 3.18 -1.35 12.35
CA ARG A 104 2.25 -0.28 12.67
C ARG A 104 2.13 0.64 11.46
N ILE A 105 0.92 1.12 11.19
CA ILE A 105 0.70 2.17 10.20
C ILE A 105 1.37 3.48 10.65
N GLY A 106 1.97 4.22 9.71
CA GLY A 106 2.57 5.52 9.99
C GLY A 106 1.53 6.55 10.44
N SER A 107 1.97 7.52 11.23
CA SER A 107 1.11 8.57 11.77
C SER A 107 0.54 9.47 10.66
N ILE A 108 1.36 9.82 9.68
CA ILE A 108 0.94 10.59 8.50
C ILE A 108 -0.04 9.76 7.66
N ALA A 109 0.31 8.49 7.40
CA ALA A 109 -0.53 7.57 6.66
C ALA A 109 -1.91 7.40 7.31
N TRP A 110 -1.97 7.24 8.62
CA TRP A 110 -3.23 7.17 9.35
C TRP A 110 -4.10 8.40 9.11
N GLN A 111 -3.53 9.62 9.26
CA GLN A 111 -4.28 10.87 9.09
C GLN A 111 -4.86 11.04 7.69
N VAL A 112 -4.16 10.56 6.65
CA VAL A 112 -4.63 10.62 5.26
C VAL A 112 -5.62 9.50 4.98
N CYS A 113 -5.28 8.27 5.34
CA CYS A 113 -6.07 7.08 4.96
C CYS A 113 -7.47 7.10 5.58
N GLN A 114 -7.63 7.52 6.84
CA GLN A 114 -8.95 7.62 7.46
C GLN A 114 -9.92 8.56 6.75
N ARG A 115 -9.40 9.48 5.90
CA ARG A 115 -10.20 10.47 5.17
C ARG A 115 -10.42 10.12 3.70
N HIS A 116 -9.44 9.48 3.08
CA HIS A 116 -9.35 9.37 1.62
C HIS A 116 -9.24 7.93 1.09
N VAL A 117 -9.10 6.93 1.96
CA VAL A 117 -9.11 5.52 1.57
C VAL A 117 -10.50 4.94 1.74
N ALA A 118 -11.01 4.31 0.69
CA ALA A 118 -12.39 3.81 0.64
C ALA A 118 -12.59 2.52 1.45
N GLY A 119 -11.54 1.72 1.59
CA GLY A 119 -11.57 0.46 2.34
C GLY A 119 -10.20 -0.18 2.42
N ALA A 120 -10.04 -1.13 3.35
CA ALA A 120 -8.85 -1.97 3.50
C ALA A 120 -9.27 -3.44 3.43
N HIS A 121 -8.69 -4.17 2.48
CA HIS A 121 -9.02 -5.57 2.18
C HIS A 121 -7.86 -6.47 2.54
N LEU A 122 -8.16 -7.58 3.21
CA LEU A 122 -7.17 -8.59 3.58
C LEU A 122 -7.11 -9.67 2.51
N VAL A 123 -5.91 -9.90 1.97
CA VAL A 123 -5.63 -10.87 0.93
C VAL A 123 -4.90 -12.08 1.52
N ALA A 124 -5.41 -13.27 1.27
CA ALA A 124 -4.79 -14.50 1.77
C ALA A 124 -3.49 -14.82 1.01
N ASP A 125 -2.51 -15.41 1.71
CA ASP A 125 -1.22 -15.80 1.14
C ASP A 125 -1.38 -16.73 -0.08
N ALA A 126 -2.34 -17.64 -0.04
CA ALA A 126 -2.61 -18.54 -1.16
C ALA A 126 -3.03 -17.79 -2.44
N ASP A 127 -3.86 -16.74 -2.31
CA ASP A 127 -4.30 -15.92 -3.43
C ASP A 127 -3.15 -15.07 -3.99
N ILE A 128 -2.27 -14.56 -3.11
CA ILE A 128 -1.08 -13.82 -3.50
C ILE A 128 -0.14 -14.70 -4.34
N LEU A 129 0.16 -15.90 -3.85
CA LEU A 129 1.01 -16.87 -4.56
C LEU A 129 0.40 -17.29 -5.90
N ALA A 130 -0.92 -17.53 -5.94
CA ALA A 130 -1.62 -17.86 -7.17
C ALA A 130 -1.57 -16.71 -8.20
N ALA A 131 -1.67 -15.47 -7.74
CA ALA A 131 -1.55 -14.29 -8.59
C ALA A 131 -0.12 -14.12 -9.14
N GLN A 132 0.93 -14.32 -8.31
CA GLN A 132 2.32 -14.31 -8.78
C GLN A 132 2.57 -15.37 -9.86
N GLN A 133 2.09 -16.60 -9.64
CA GLN A 133 2.22 -17.69 -10.62
C GLN A 133 1.50 -17.37 -11.93
N LEU A 134 0.35 -16.71 -11.86
CA LEU A 134 -0.40 -16.30 -13.04
C LEU A 134 0.38 -15.22 -13.82
N LEU A 135 0.87 -14.16 -13.15
CA LEU A 135 1.67 -13.11 -13.76
C LEU A 135 2.91 -13.67 -14.47
N TRP A 136 3.58 -14.61 -13.83
CA TRP A 136 4.72 -15.30 -14.46
C TRP A 136 4.31 -16.14 -15.67
N ARG A 137 3.27 -16.94 -15.53
CA ARG A 137 2.86 -17.91 -16.53
C ARG A 137 2.31 -17.23 -17.80
N GLU A 138 1.45 -16.23 -17.63
CA GLU A 138 0.75 -15.60 -18.75
C GLU A 138 1.50 -14.39 -19.34
N LEU A 139 2.18 -13.61 -18.48
CA LEU A 139 2.82 -12.35 -18.87
C LEU A 139 4.34 -12.36 -18.77
N ARG A 140 4.95 -13.43 -18.20
CA ARG A 140 6.40 -13.50 -17.92
C ARG A 140 6.89 -12.37 -16.99
N LEU A 141 6.02 -11.89 -16.13
CA LEU A 141 6.35 -10.89 -15.13
C LEU A 141 6.75 -11.57 -13.83
N ALA A 142 8.03 -11.45 -13.46
CA ALA A 142 8.53 -11.84 -12.16
C ALA A 142 8.28 -10.69 -11.18
N VAL A 143 7.37 -10.89 -10.24
CA VAL A 143 6.98 -9.87 -9.26
C VAL A 143 7.14 -10.39 -7.84
N GLU A 144 7.43 -9.49 -6.90
CA GLU A 144 7.37 -9.83 -5.48
C GLU A 144 5.91 -10.02 -5.01
N PRO A 145 5.68 -10.70 -3.86
CA PRO A 145 4.32 -10.91 -3.34
C PRO A 145 3.51 -9.62 -3.20
N ALA A 146 4.14 -8.53 -2.75
CA ALA A 146 3.51 -7.23 -2.59
C ALA A 146 2.90 -6.68 -3.89
N ALA A 147 3.57 -6.88 -5.02
CA ALA A 147 3.09 -6.41 -6.33
C ALA A 147 1.95 -7.28 -6.90
N ALA A 148 1.73 -8.48 -6.35
CA ALA A 148 0.67 -9.37 -6.79
C ALA A 148 -0.67 -9.15 -6.07
N LEU A 149 -0.71 -8.35 -4.99
CA LEU A 149 -1.92 -8.16 -4.17
C LEU A 149 -3.09 -7.60 -4.99
N GLY A 150 -2.84 -6.67 -5.91
CA GLY A 150 -3.88 -6.08 -6.77
C GLY A 150 -4.63 -7.15 -7.55
N LEU A 151 -3.87 -7.98 -8.29
CA LEU A 151 -4.43 -9.09 -9.06
C LEU A 151 -5.08 -10.15 -8.16
N ALA A 152 -4.47 -10.46 -7.02
CA ALA A 152 -5.01 -11.42 -6.06
C ALA A 152 -6.38 -10.96 -5.52
N ALA A 153 -6.50 -9.70 -5.12
CA ALA A 153 -7.75 -9.13 -4.60
C ALA A 153 -8.88 -9.13 -5.64
N LEU A 154 -8.56 -8.80 -6.91
CA LEU A 154 -9.52 -8.85 -8.01
C LEU A 154 -9.99 -10.28 -8.27
N ARG A 155 -9.08 -11.24 -8.33
CA ARG A 155 -9.40 -12.66 -8.56
C ARG A 155 -10.19 -13.30 -7.43
N ALA A 156 -9.87 -12.95 -6.20
CA ALA A 156 -10.60 -13.40 -5.02
C ALA A 156 -11.98 -12.71 -4.87
N GLY A 157 -12.28 -11.70 -5.70
CA GLY A 157 -13.54 -10.96 -5.64
C GLY A 157 -13.66 -10.06 -4.41
N LEU A 158 -12.54 -9.75 -3.75
CA LEU A 158 -12.49 -8.82 -2.62
C LEU A 158 -12.77 -7.39 -3.08
N VAL A 159 -12.29 -7.06 -4.27
CA VAL A 159 -12.61 -5.81 -4.97
C VAL A 159 -13.32 -6.14 -6.28
N ARG A 160 -14.43 -5.48 -6.52
CA ARG A 160 -15.28 -5.69 -7.72
C ARG A 160 -15.49 -4.36 -8.44
N PRO A 161 -14.62 -4.00 -9.38
CA PRO A 161 -14.83 -2.83 -10.24
C PRO A 161 -16.05 -3.05 -11.14
N ARG A 162 -16.66 -1.95 -11.58
CA ARG A 162 -17.67 -2.02 -12.65
C ARG A 162 -16.99 -2.36 -13.97
N PRO A 163 -17.72 -2.91 -14.96
CA PRO A 163 -17.14 -3.31 -16.25
C PRO A 163 -16.44 -2.18 -17.01
N ASP A 164 -16.86 -0.94 -16.82
CA ASP A 164 -16.36 0.29 -17.44
C ASP A 164 -15.47 1.14 -16.54
N GLU A 165 -15.13 0.65 -15.34
CA GLU A 165 -14.33 1.39 -14.36
C GLU A 165 -12.84 1.13 -14.60
N PRO A 166 -12.05 2.15 -15.03
CA PRO A 166 -10.60 2.00 -15.14
C PRO A 166 -9.97 1.74 -13.76
N VAL A 167 -9.13 0.71 -13.68
CA VAL A 167 -8.43 0.31 -12.45
C VAL A 167 -6.92 0.40 -12.67
N ALA A 168 -6.23 1.06 -11.76
CA ALA A 168 -4.78 1.13 -11.68
C ALA A 168 -4.26 0.44 -10.40
#